data_22830b067292d4d28378517a40411ab5
#
_entry.id   22830b067292d4d28378517a40411ab5
#
_cell.length_a   1.000
_cell.length_b   1.000
_cell.length_c   1.000
_cell.angle_alpha   90.00
_cell.angle_beta   90.00
_cell.angle_gamma   90.00
#
_symmetry.space_group_name_H-M   'P 1'
#
loop_
_entity.id
_entity.type
_entity.pdbx_description
1 polymer ?
#
loop_
_entity_poly.entity_id
_entity_poly.type
_entity_poly.pdbx_seq_one_letter_code
_entity_poly.pdbx_strand_id
1 'polypeptide(L)'
;MSESKRIKTALVSVYHKEGLDEIITKLHEEGVEFLSTGGTRQFIESLGYPCKAVEDLTTYPSILGGRVKTLHPKIFGGILCRRGLEQDMQQIEKYEIPEIDLVIVDLYPFEATVASGASEADIIEKIDIGGISLIRAAAKNYNDVIIVASQAQYKPLLDMFCLLYTSPS
;
A
#
# COMPACT_ATOMS: atom_id res chain seq x y z
N MET A 1 -7.46 19.33 19.61
CA MET A 1 -8.19 18.10 19.23
C MET A 1 -7.59 17.64 17.89
N SER A 2 -7.02 16.47 17.84
CA SER A 2 -6.51 15.89 16.58
C SER A 2 -7.73 15.60 15.70
N GLU A 3 -7.86 16.31 14.57
CA GLU A 3 -8.82 15.90 13.55
C GLU A 3 -8.53 14.47 13.16
N SER A 4 -9.53 13.60 13.23
CA SER A 4 -9.39 12.22 12.77
C SER A 4 -9.10 12.25 11.27
N LYS A 5 -7.87 11.91 10.89
CA LYS A 5 -7.48 11.84 9.48
C LYS A 5 -8.22 10.68 8.82
N ARG A 6 -9.02 10.99 7.81
CA ARG A 6 -9.76 9.98 7.05
C ARG A 6 -8.85 9.36 5.99
N ILE A 7 -8.83 8.04 5.91
CA ILE A 7 -8.15 7.32 4.83
C ILE A 7 -8.98 7.50 3.55
N LYS A 8 -8.36 8.04 2.50
CA LYS A 8 -8.99 8.23 1.18
C LYS A 8 -8.38 7.31 0.13
N THR A 9 -7.08 7.06 0.19
CA THR A 9 -6.35 6.26 -0.79
C THR A 9 -5.47 5.23 -0.10
N ALA A 10 -5.59 3.97 -0.51
CA ALA A 10 -4.77 2.86 -0.04
C ALA A 10 -3.95 2.27 -1.19
N LEU A 11 -2.64 2.19 -0.99
CA LEU A 11 -1.74 1.40 -1.83
C LEU A 11 -1.63 -0.01 -1.26
N VAL A 12 -2.03 -1.00 -2.04
CA VAL A 12 -2.02 -2.41 -1.62
C VAL A 12 -1.09 -3.21 -2.52
N SER A 13 -0.09 -3.84 -1.94
CA SER A 13 0.88 -4.68 -2.65
C SER A 13 1.29 -5.84 -1.76
N VAL A 14 0.59 -6.97 -1.87
CA VAL A 14 0.78 -8.14 -1.00
C VAL A 14 1.04 -9.41 -1.81
N TYR A 15 1.90 -10.27 -1.28
CA TYR A 15 2.15 -11.59 -1.82
C TYR A 15 1.03 -12.57 -1.43
N HIS A 16 0.72 -12.66 -0.13
CA HIS A 16 -0.34 -13.50 0.41
C HIS A 16 -1.68 -12.77 0.38
N LYS A 17 -2.74 -13.47 -0.01
CA LYS A 17 -4.09 -12.89 -0.16
C LYS A 17 -5.05 -13.27 0.97
N GLU A 18 -4.64 -14.18 1.85
CA GLU A 18 -5.46 -14.66 2.96
C GLU A 18 -5.82 -13.52 3.92
N GLY A 19 -7.12 -13.35 4.16
CA GLY A 19 -7.66 -12.29 5.02
C GLY A 19 -7.65 -10.89 4.40
N LEU A 20 -7.15 -10.73 3.17
CA LEU A 20 -7.14 -9.44 2.49
C LEU A 20 -8.54 -9.02 2.03
N ASP A 21 -9.41 -9.97 1.70
CA ASP A 21 -10.78 -9.73 1.27
C ASP A 21 -11.61 -8.95 2.28
N GLU A 22 -11.51 -9.29 3.57
CA GLU A 22 -12.19 -8.58 4.65
C GLU A 22 -11.71 -7.13 4.77
N ILE A 23 -10.37 -6.92 4.69
CA ILE A 23 -9.77 -5.59 4.72
C ILE A 23 -10.22 -4.74 3.54
N ILE A 24 -10.16 -5.29 2.32
CA ILE A 24 -10.56 -4.56 1.09
C ILE A 24 -12.05 -4.21 1.14
N THR A 25 -12.90 -5.15 1.56
CA THR A 25 -14.33 -4.89 1.70
C THR A 25 -14.59 -3.75 2.67
N LYS A 26 -13.97 -3.79 3.86
CA LYS A 26 -14.14 -2.74 4.87
C LYS A 26 -13.66 -1.38 4.39
N LEU A 27 -12.50 -1.32 3.75
CA LEU A 27 -11.96 -0.08 3.18
C LEU A 27 -12.88 0.48 2.09
N HIS A 28 -13.42 -0.40 1.23
CA HIS A 28 -14.35 0.02 0.18
C HIS A 28 -15.66 0.60 0.76
N GLU A 29 -16.22 -0.01 1.80
CA GLU A 29 -17.40 0.50 2.52
C GLU A 29 -17.17 1.91 3.08
N GLU A 30 -15.93 2.21 3.48
CA GLU A 30 -15.52 3.53 3.96
C GLU A 30 -15.19 4.53 2.84
N GLY A 31 -15.33 4.13 1.57
CA GLY A 31 -15.10 4.97 0.40
C GLY A 31 -13.63 5.15 0.03
N VAL A 32 -12.75 4.23 0.46
CA VAL A 32 -11.32 4.28 0.13
C VAL A 32 -11.08 3.86 -1.32
N GLU A 33 -10.29 4.64 -2.05
CA GLU A 33 -9.81 4.29 -3.38
C GLU A 33 -8.59 3.38 -3.31
N PHE A 34 -8.54 2.34 -4.17
CA PHE A 34 -7.41 1.42 -4.22
C PHE A 34 -6.44 1.75 -5.35
N LEU A 35 -5.15 1.68 -5.03
CA LEU A 35 -4.03 1.72 -5.95
C LEU A 35 -3.22 0.45 -5.78
N SER A 36 -3.00 -0.29 -6.87
CA SER A 36 -2.30 -1.57 -6.79
C SER A 36 -1.67 -1.96 -8.13
N THR A 37 -0.98 -3.08 -8.16
CA THR A 37 -0.31 -3.61 -9.34
C THR A 37 -0.35 -5.15 -9.35
N GLY A 38 -0.22 -5.74 -10.53
CA GLY A 38 -0.11 -7.18 -10.73
C GLY A 38 -1.23 -7.99 -10.11
N GLY A 39 -0.88 -9.10 -9.45
CA GLY A 39 -1.87 -10.04 -8.89
C GLY A 39 -2.71 -9.47 -7.76
N THR A 40 -2.22 -8.48 -7.01
CA THR A 40 -3.03 -7.83 -5.97
C THR A 40 -4.16 -6.99 -6.57
N ARG A 41 -3.89 -6.28 -7.67
CA ARG A 41 -4.93 -5.57 -8.41
C ARG A 41 -6.01 -6.53 -8.91
N GLN A 42 -5.59 -7.62 -9.57
CA GLN A 42 -6.53 -8.65 -10.05
C GLN A 42 -7.39 -9.23 -8.93
N PHE A 43 -6.80 -9.45 -7.76
CA PHE A 43 -7.54 -9.92 -6.59
C PHE A 43 -8.61 -8.91 -6.15
N ILE A 44 -8.28 -7.63 -6.01
CA ILE A 44 -9.24 -6.58 -5.63
C ILE A 44 -10.38 -6.47 -6.66
N GLU A 45 -10.05 -6.48 -7.95
CA GLU A 45 -11.03 -6.46 -9.04
C GLU A 45 -11.92 -7.72 -9.04
N SER A 46 -11.40 -8.89 -8.68
CA SER A 46 -12.18 -10.12 -8.56
C SER A 46 -13.22 -10.10 -7.43
N LEU A 47 -13.00 -9.27 -6.41
CA LEU A 47 -14.00 -8.99 -5.36
C LEU A 47 -15.10 -8.03 -5.82
N GLY A 48 -15.01 -7.49 -7.04
CA GLY A 48 -15.97 -6.55 -7.60
C GLY A 48 -15.66 -5.08 -7.28
N TYR A 49 -14.48 -4.76 -6.74
CA TYR A 49 -14.11 -3.40 -6.37
C TYR A 49 -13.16 -2.77 -7.39
N PRO A 50 -13.36 -1.47 -7.73
CA PRO A 50 -12.47 -0.77 -8.65
C PRO A 50 -11.09 -0.59 -8.04
N CYS A 51 -10.05 -0.75 -8.86
CA CYS A 51 -8.66 -0.57 -8.45
C CYS A 51 -7.85 0.11 -9.54
N LYS A 52 -7.26 1.27 -9.23
CA LYS A 52 -6.38 1.99 -10.14
C LYS A 52 -5.05 1.25 -10.27
N ALA A 53 -4.54 1.13 -11.49
CA ALA A 53 -3.20 0.57 -11.67
C ALA A 53 -2.12 1.59 -11.30
N VAL A 54 -1.06 1.11 -10.66
CA VAL A 54 0.14 1.93 -10.41
C VAL A 54 0.73 2.42 -11.72
N GLU A 55 0.71 1.57 -12.75
CA GLU A 55 1.23 1.86 -14.09
C GLU A 55 0.47 3.02 -14.76
N ASP A 56 -0.85 3.16 -14.52
CA ASP A 56 -1.64 4.28 -15.04
C ASP A 56 -1.26 5.60 -14.34
N LEU A 57 -0.98 5.55 -13.05
CA LEU A 57 -0.57 6.72 -12.28
C LEU A 57 0.85 7.18 -12.64
N THR A 58 1.77 6.23 -12.75
CA THR A 58 3.18 6.52 -13.04
C THR A 58 3.41 6.83 -14.53
N THR A 59 2.50 6.41 -15.40
CA THR A 59 2.65 6.39 -16.87
C THR A 59 3.90 5.62 -17.31
N TYR A 60 4.35 4.68 -16.47
CA TYR A 60 5.53 3.87 -16.70
C TYR A 60 5.19 2.39 -16.67
N PRO A 61 5.56 1.61 -17.69
CA PRO A 61 5.22 0.20 -17.75
C PRO A 61 5.96 -0.61 -16.68
N SER A 62 5.36 -1.73 -16.29
CA SER A 62 6.03 -2.72 -15.44
C SER A 62 7.10 -3.44 -16.25
N ILE A 63 8.34 -3.02 -16.11
CA ILE A 63 9.51 -3.57 -16.83
C ILE A 63 10.38 -4.41 -15.89
N LEU A 64 11.41 -5.06 -16.44
CA LEU A 64 12.37 -5.88 -15.70
C LEU A 64 11.69 -6.94 -14.81
N GLY A 65 10.67 -7.61 -15.34
CA GLY A 65 9.92 -8.59 -14.57
C GLY A 65 9.11 -8.01 -13.39
N GLY A 66 8.83 -6.70 -13.43
CA GLY A 66 8.09 -6.02 -12.37
C GLY A 66 8.93 -5.55 -11.18
N ARG A 67 10.25 -5.64 -11.26
CA ARG A 67 11.16 -5.29 -10.16
C ARG A 67 11.16 -3.80 -9.78
N VAL A 68 10.70 -2.91 -10.67
CA VAL A 68 10.74 -1.44 -10.48
C VAL A 68 9.39 -0.76 -10.50
N LYS A 69 8.29 -1.49 -10.61
CA LYS A 69 6.94 -0.95 -10.87
C LYS A 69 6.44 0.09 -9.86
N THR A 70 6.77 -0.04 -8.57
CA THR A 70 6.38 0.92 -7.52
C THR A 70 7.47 1.94 -7.19
N LEU A 71 8.69 1.76 -7.69
CA LEU A 71 9.83 2.64 -7.43
C LEU A 71 9.76 3.89 -8.32
N HIS A 72 8.80 4.76 -8.02
CA HIS A 72 8.53 5.94 -8.82
C HIS A 72 8.20 7.15 -7.94
N PRO A 73 8.63 8.38 -8.31
CA PRO A 73 8.37 9.59 -7.54
C PRO A 73 6.89 9.86 -7.25
N LYS A 74 5.97 9.51 -8.15
CA LYS A 74 4.52 9.66 -7.91
C LYS A 74 4.00 8.76 -6.80
N ILE A 75 4.58 7.58 -6.60
CA ILE A 75 4.22 6.67 -5.51
C ILE A 75 4.86 7.14 -4.20
N PHE A 76 6.18 7.30 -4.21
CA PHE A 76 6.92 7.70 -3.00
C PHE A 76 6.61 9.12 -2.56
N GLY A 77 6.35 10.03 -3.49
CA GLY A 77 5.89 11.39 -3.20
C GLY A 77 4.55 11.39 -2.47
N GLY A 78 3.58 10.57 -2.92
CA GLY A 78 2.28 10.42 -2.27
C GLY A 78 2.36 9.87 -0.84
N ILE A 79 3.37 9.03 -0.55
CA ILE A 79 3.61 8.48 0.78
C ILE A 79 4.40 9.46 1.66
N LEU A 80 5.41 10.13 1.10
CA LEU A 80 6.39 10.90 1.86
C LEU A 80 6.02 12.38 2.03
N CYS A 81 5.02 12.91 1.32
CA CYS A 81 4.61 14.31 1.47
C CYS A 81 4.12 14.59 2.89
N ARG A 82 4.67 15.62 3.49
CA ARG A 82 4.28 16.11 4.82
C ARG A 82 3.07 17.02 4.67
N ARG A 83 1.91 16.55 5.08
CA ARG A 83 0.62 17.21 4.80
C ARG A 83 0.41 18.52 5.56
N GLY A 84 1.16 18.72 6.65
CA GLY A 84 1.22 19.98 7.37
C GLY A 84 2.19 21.02 6.78
N LEU A 85 2.91 20.68 5.70
CA LEU A 85 3.91 21.54 5.09
C LEU A 85 3.43 22.04 3.72
N GLU A 86 3.10 23.33 3.65
CA GLU A 86 2.54 23.96 2.43
C GLU A 86 3.41 23.74 1.19
N GLN A 87 4.73 23.80 1.34
CA GLN A 87 5.66 23.57 0.23
C GLN A 87 5.53 22.15 -0.36
N ASP A 88 5.35 21.11 0.49
CA ASP A 88 5.16 19.74 0.02
C ASP A 88 3.82 19.63 -0.72
N MET A 89 2.75 20.23 -0.18
CA MET A 89 1.42 20.22 -0.79
C MET A 89 1.40 20.90 -2.14
N GLN A 90 2.07 22.05 -2.30
CA GLN A 90 2.23 22.72 -3.59
C GLN A 90 2.99 21.86 -4.61
N GLN A 91 3.98 21.09 -4.15
CA GLN A 91 4.74 20.19 -5.04
C GLN A 91 3.92 19.02 -5.51
N ILE A 92 3.17 18.35 -4.63
CA ILE A 92 2.34 17.21 -5.05
C ILE A 92 1.21 17.66 -5.98
N GLU A 93 0.62 18.84 -5.76
CA GLU A 93 -0.35 19.42 -6.69
C GLU A 93 0.29 19.69 -8.06
N LYS A 94 1.43 20.39 -8.09
CA LYS A 94 2.16 20.74 -9.32
C LYS A 94 2.53 19.53 -10.16
N TYR A 95 2.91 18.42 -9.53
CA TYR A 95 3.36 17.19 -10.21
C TYR A 95 2.27 16.12 -10.30
N GLU A 96 1.04 16.45 -9.94
CA GLU A 96 -0.12 15.55 -9.99
C GLU A 96 0.14 14.24 -9.24
N ILE A 97 0.63 14.36 -8.00
CA ILE A 97 0.92 13.24 -7.12
C ILE A 97 -0.27 13.05 -6.16
N PRO A 98 -0.96 11.91 -6.17
CA PRO A 98 -2.03 11.66 -5.20
C PRO A 98 -1.46 11.40 -3.81
N GLU A 99 -2.16 11.88 -2.79
CA GLU A 99 -1.86 11.51 -1.41
C GLU A 99 -2.20 10.03 -1.19
N ILE A 100 -1.30 9.28 -0.55
CA ILE A 100 -1.50 7.89 -0.15
C ILE A 100 -1.56 7.82 1.37
N ASP A 101 -2.71 7.43 1.92
CA ASP A 101 -2.99 7.48 3.36
C ASP A 101 -2.69 6.18 4.08
N LEU A 102 -2.81 5.07 3.35
CA LEU A 102 -2.61 3.73 3.86
C LEU A 102 -1.75 2.92 2.89
N VAL A 103 -0.78 2.23 3.42
CA VAL A 103 0.06 1.29 2.68
C VAL A 103 -0.07 -0.09 3.30
N ILE A 104 -0.54 -1.06 2.53
CA ILE A 104 -0.65 -2.47 2.92
C ILE A 104 0.34 -3.27 2.08
N VAL A 105 1.35 -3.82 2.72
CA VAL A 105 2.42 -4.58 2.08
C VAL A 105 2.70 -5.82 2.91
N ASP A 106 2.84 -6.97 2.26
CA ASP A 106 3.59 -8.08 2.83
C ASP A 106 4.80 -8.40 1.94
N LEU A 107 5.86 -8.87 2.55
CA LEU A 107 7.09 -9.19 1.83
C LEU A 107 7.02 -10.59 1.21
N TYR A 108 7.83 -10.81 0.18
CA TYR A 108 8.05 -12.16 -0.35
C TYR A 108 8.56 -13.10 0.75
N PRO A 109 8.18 -14.41 0.70
CA PRO A 109 8.54 -15.38 1.72
C PRO A 109 10.00 -15.86 1.56
N PHE A 110 10.97 -14.96 1.75
CA PHE A 110 12.40 -15.24 1.56
C PHE A 110 12.88 -16.38 2.47
N GLU A 111 12.61 -16.29 3.76
CA GLU A 111 13.05 -17.30 4.74
C GLU A 111 12.44 -18.69 4.45
N ALA A 112 11.14 -18.73 4.13
CA ALA A 112 10.47 -19.96 3.76
C ALA A 112 11.03 -20.57 2.45
N THR A 113 11.40 -19.72 1.49
CA THR A 113 12.03 -20.16 0.24
C THR A 113 13.41 -20.75 0.50
N VAL A 114 14.23 -20.13 1.35
CA VAL A 114 15.52 -20.70 1.77
C VAL A 114 15.32 -22.04 2.47
N ALA A 115 14.39 -22.12 3.42
CA ALA A 115 14.12 -23.33 4.18
C ALA A 115 13.59 -24.49 3.31
N SER A 116 12.94 -24.20 2.19
CA SER A 116 12.44 -25.22 1.25
C SER A 116 13.54 -25.90 0.43
N GLY A 117 14.79 -25.43 0.49
CA GLY A 117 15.87 -25.94 -0.35
C GLY A 117 15.76 -25.53 -1.83
N ALA A 118 15.08 -24.44 -2.13
CA ALA A 118 14.95 -23.89 -3.47
C ALA A 118 16.30 -23.54 -4.08
N SER A 119 16.34 -23.35 -5.41
CA SER A 119 17.56 -22.95 -6.11
C SER A 119 18.03 -21.56 -5.67
N GLU A 120 19.34 -21.28 -5.78
CA GLU A 120 19.88 -19.96 -5.49
C GLU A 120 19.18 -18.85 -6.29
N ALA A 121 18.86 -19.11 -7.57
CA ALA A 121 18.14 -18.17 -8.41
C ALA A 121 16.72 -17.86 -7.87
N ASP A 122 15.98 -18.87 -7.41
CA ASP A 122 14.65 -18.70 -6.83
C ASP A 122 14.71 -17.94 -5.51
N ILE A 123 15.73 -18.19 -4.69
CA ILE A 123 15.96 -17.48 -3.43
C ILE A 123 16.25 -16.00 -3.70
N ILE A 124 17.13 -15.71 -4.65
CA ILE A 124 17.46 -14.33 -5.04
C ILE A 124 16.23 -13.57 -5.53
N GLU A 125 15.33 -14.22 -6.30
CA GLU A 125 14.07 -13.60 -6.75
C GLU A 125 13.10 -13.24 -5.59
N LYS A 126 13.29 -13.81 -4.40
CA LYS A 126 12.50 -13.46 -3.21
C LYS A 126 13.09 -12.33 -2.37
N ILE A 127 14.19 -11.71 -2.81
CA ILE A 127 14.67 -10.47 -2.21
C ILE A 127 13.72 -9.34 -2.61
N ASP A 128 12.96 -8.87 -1.64
CA ASP A 128 11.96 -7.82 -1.88
C ASP A 128 12.63 -6.44 -1.92
N ILE A 129 12.54 -5.76 -3.05
CA ILE A 129 13.06 -4.40 -3.22
C ILE A 129 11.96 -3.36 -3.02
N GLY A 130 10.82 -3.53 -3.70
CA GLY A 130 9.73 -2.56 -3.70
C GLY A 130 8.98 -2.54 -2.37
N GLY A 131 8.59 -3.69 -1.85
CA GLY A 131 7.81 -3.80 -0.61
C GLY A 131 8.53 -3.23 0.60
N ILE A 132 9.80 -3.59 0.81
CA ILE A 132 10.58 -3.04 1.93
C ILE A 132 10.77 -1.53 1.80
N SER A 133 10.93 -1.02 0.59
CA SER A 133 11.05 0.42 0.33
C SER A 133 9.75 1.17 0.67
N LEU A 134 8.59 0.62 0.33
CA LEU A 134 7.28 1.16 0.67
C LEU A 134 7.05 1.18 2.19
N ILE A 135 7.41 0.10 2.89
CA ILE A 135 7.33 0.02 4.35
C ILE A 135 8.16 1.12 5.00
N ARG A 136 9.40 1.28 4.56
CA ARG A 136 10.31 2.31 5.10
C ARG A 136 9.81 3.74 4.82
N ALA A 137 9.26 4.00 3.63
CA ALA A 137 8.71 5.29 3.28
C ALA A 137 7.50 5.65 4.15
N ALA A 138 6.54 4.74 4.29
CA ALA A 138 5.37 4.95 5.12
C ALA A 138 5.74 5.12 6.61
N ALA A 139 6.65 4.31 7.13
CA ALA A 139 7.15 4.44 8.50
C ALA A 139 7.84 5.78 8.73
N LYS A 140 8.58 6.31 7.74
CA LYS A 140 9.21 7.64 7.84
C LYS A 140 8.17 8.76 7.96
N ASN A 141 7.02 8.61 7.35
CA ASN A 141 5.93 9.58 7.39
C ASN A 141 4.73 9.12 8.25
N TYR A 142 5.00 8.44 9.36
CA TYR A 142 3.99 7.83 10.23
C TYR A 142 2.94 8.82 10.77
N ASN A 143 3.24 10.12 10.79
CA ASN A 143 2.28 11.15 11.19
C ASN A 143 1.12 11.30 10.19
N ASP A 144 1.36 11.00 8.92
CA ASP A 144 0.42 11.21 7.83
C ASP A 144 -0.05 9.91 7.16
N VAL A 145 0.70 8.81 7.29
CA VAL A 145 0.46 7.55 6.59
C VAL A 145 0.44 6.38 7.55
N ILE A 146 -0.54 5.50 7.39
CA ILE A 146 -0.64 4.23 8.10
C ILE A 146 0.08 3.15 7.29
N ILE A 147 0.92 2.36 7.96
CA ILE A 147 1.59 1.20 7.38
C ILE A 147 1.08 -0.10 8.00
N VAL A 148 0.68 -1.03 7.17
CA VAL A 148 0.36 -2.43 7.50
C VAL A 148 1.38 -3.30 6.77
N ALA A 149 2.33 -3.83 7.50
CA ALA A 149 3.50 -4.52 6.95
C ALA A 149 3.41 -6.06 7.03
N SER A 150 2.32 -6.58 7.58
CA SER A 150 2.09 -8.02 7.69
C SER A 150 0.61 -8.34 7.93
N GLN A 151 0.21 -9.58 7.63
CA GLN A 151 -1.14 -10.09 7.92
C GLN A 151 -1.51 -10.00 9.42
N ALA A 152 -0.54 -10.11 10.31
CA ALA A 152 -0.77 -9.97 11.77
C ALA A 152 -1.34 -8.60 12.16
N GLN A 153 -1.20 -7.60 11.30
CA GLN A 153 -1.70 -6.25 11.53
C GLN A 153 -3.10 -6.00 10.92
N TYR A 154 -3.70 -6.98 10.24
CA TYR A 154 -5.04 -6.83 9.65
C TYR A 154 -6.11 -6.64 10.72
N LYS A 155 -6.08 -7.46 11.77
CA LYS A 155 -7.04 -7.30 12.87
C LYS A 155 -6.94 -5.95 13.58
N PRO A 156 -5.75 -5.45 14.00
CA PRO A 156 -5.62 -4.10 14.51
C PRO A 156 -6.15 -3.01 13.58
N LEU A 157 -5.97 -3.14 12.26
CA LEU A 157 -6.51 -2.21 11.29
C LEU A 157 -8.05 -2.22 11.28
N LEU A 158 -8.68 -3.40 11.27
CA LEU A 158 -10.13 -3.55 11.34
C LEU A 158 -10.70 -3.00 12.65
N ASP A 159 -10.06 -3.29 13.79
CA ASP A 159 -10.45 -2.79 15.09
C ASP A 159 -10.41 -1.24 15.16
N MET A 160 -9.43 -0.62 14.50
CA MET A 160 -9.33 0.83 14.36
C MET A 160 -10.55 1.42 13.64
N PHE A 161 -11.00 0.80 12.55
CA PHE A 161 -12.21 1.24 11.84
C PHE A 161 -13.46 1.13 12.74
N CYS A 162 -13.60 0.06 13.50
CA CYS A 162 -14.71 -0.11 14.42
C CYS A 162 -14.75 1.01 15.48
N LEU A 163 -13.59 1.40 16.02
CA LEU A 163 -13.50 2.45 17.04
C LEU A 163 -13.79 3.86 16.48
N LEU A 164 -13.37 4.15 15.27
CA LEU A 164 -13.58 5.45 14.63
C LEU A 164 -15.03 5.69 14.24
N TYR A 165 -15.80 4.64 13.96
CA TYR A 165 -17.18 4.75 13.46
C TYR A 165 -18.26 4.35 14.48
N THR A 166 -17.89 3.87 15.67
CA THR A 166 -18.80 3.59 16.78
C THR A 166 -18.88 4.70 17.84
N SER A 167 -18.12 5.79 17.69
CA SER A 167 -18.28 6.96 18.56
C SER A 167 -19.59 7.66 18.19
N PRO A 168 -20.58 7.72 19.10
CA PRO A 168 -21.81 8.48 18.84
C PRO A 168 -21.49 9.96 18.71
N SER A 169 -22.06 10.57 17.70
CA SER A 169 -22.09 12.01 17.44
C SER A 169 -22.67 12.78 18.63
#